data_8a432fdaa01a4f5536bf35988a098d78
#
_entry.id   8a432fdaa01a4f5536bf35988a098d78
#
_cell.length_a   1.000
_cell.length_b   1.000
_cell.length_c   1.000
_cell.angle_alpha   90.00
_cell.angle_beta   90.00
_cell.angle_gamma   90.00
#
_symmetry.space_group_name_H-M   'P 1'
#
loop_
_entity.id
_entity.type
_entity.pdbx_description
1 polymer ?
#
loop_
_entity_poly.entity_id
_entity_poly.type
_entity_poly.pdbx_seq_one_letter_code
_entity_poly.pdbx_strand_id
1 'polypeptide(L)'
;DYLFVIGFSLGGKYDNIVIEKMAKSAANLASGELLQFEHISNLSTTPENYYSIVDGKTAGVFASACSCAGIIAGANSDVIKSLENFGIELGRAFQLVDDLLDLTGDTSMGKPKGTDVHEGKMTLPLIHSFTILHGIEREQLADILNNFSDDRWQELTTLLVKSGSFEYVKQLIMNHIDRALNHLDLLPESNAKNLMKDIAIASQNRRL
;
A
#
# COMPACT_ATOMS: atom_id res chain seq x y z
N ASP A 1 3.37 -21.23 0.76
CA ASP A 1 3.67 -21.95 2.03
C ASP A 1 5.15 -22.30 2.16
N TYR A 2 5.80 -22.85 1.12
CA TYR A 2 7.21 -23.24 1.19
C TYR A 2 8.15 -22.08 1.52
N LEU A 3 8.05 -20.93 0.81
CA LEU A 3 8.87 -19.75 1.06
C LEU A 3 8.60 -19.15 2.45
N PHE A 4 7.36 -19.22 2.92
CA PHE A 4 6.98 -18.79 4.26
C PHE A 4 7.68 -19.62 5.35
N VAL A 5 7.65 -20.96 5.23
CA VAL A 5 8.34 -21.87 6.15
C VAL A 5 9.86 -21.63 6.15
N ILE A 6 10.46 -21.44 4.98
CA ILE A 6 11.89 -21.12 4.86
C ILE A 6 12.21 -19.77 5.52
N GLY A 7 11.39 -18.74 5.33
CA GLY A 7 11.54 -17.44 5.99
C GLY A 7 11.55 -17.56 7.51
N PHE A 8 10.58 -18.26 8.09
CA PHE A 8 10.54 -18.51 9.54
C PHE A 8 11.74 -19.32 10.05
N SER A 9 12.15 -20.35 9.31
CA SER A 9 13.35 -21.14 9.63
C SER A 9 14.63 -20.28 9.66
N LEU A 10 14.75 -19.31 8.75
CA LEU A 10 15.86 -18.35 8.76
C LEU A 10 15.78 -17.41 9.95
N GLY A 11 14.58 -16.94 10.31
CA GLY A 11 14.35 -16.10 11.48
C GLY A 11 14.80 -16.77 12.78
N GLY A 12 14.64 -18.07 12.89
CA GLY A 12 15.07 -18.86 14.05
C GLY A 12 16.59 -18.87 14.32
N LYS A 13 17.40 -18.30 13.43
CA LYS A 13 18.85 -18.11 13.64
C LYS A 13 19.18 -16.82 14.43
N TYR A 14 18.19 -15.99 14.70
CA TYR A 14 18.33 -14.70 15.36
C TYR A 14 17.62 -14.69 16.71
N ASP A 15 17.72 -13.59 17.46
CA ASP A 15 17.10 -13.42 18.76
C ASP A 15 15.56 -13.50 18.68
N ASN A 16 14.94 -13.89 19.77
CA ASN A 16 13.48 -14.05 19.90
C ASN A 16 12.71 -12.80 19.42
N ILE A 17 13.24 -11.59 19.63
CA ILE A 17 12.60 -10.35 19.20
C ILE A 17 12.39 -10.28 17.68
N VAL A 18 13.29 -10.86 16.89
CA VAL A 18 13.15 -10.94 15.42
C VAL A 18 12.01 -11.90 15.08
N ILE A 19 11.96 -13.07 15.73
CA ILE A 19 10.90 -14.06 15.52
C ILE A 19 9.54 -13.48 15.91
N GLU A 20 9.46 -12.78 17.04
CA GLU A 20 8.22 -12.13 17.49
C GLU A 20 7.73 -11.07 16.50
N LYS A 21 8.63 -10.22 15.97
CA LYS A 21 8.28 -9.24 14.94
C LYS A 21 7.81 -9.90 13.65
N MET A 22 8.46 -10.95 13.19
CA MET A 22 8.05 -11.72 12.01
C MET A 22 6.68 -12.36 12.23
N ALA A 23 6.45 -13.00 13.38
CA ALA A 23 5.17 -13.64 13.71
C ALA A 23 4.05 -12.61 13.79
N LYS A 24 4.29 -11.44 14.42
CA LYS A 24 3.33 -10.33 14.48
C LYS A 24 3.02 -9.77 13.09
N SER A 25 4.03 -9.63 12.24
CA SER A 25 3.84 -9.17 10.85
C SER A 25 2.98 -10.16 10.06
N ALA A 26 3.23 -11.46 10.20
CA ALA A 26 2.42 -12.49 9.55
C ALA A 26 0.97 -12.51 10.05
N ALA A 27 0.76 -12.37 11.37
CA ALA A 27 -0.58 -12.26 11.95
C ALA A 27 -1.32 -11.01 11.46
N ASN A 28 -0.65 -9.86 11.39
CA ASN A 28 -1.23 -8.63 10.88
C ASN A 28 -1.58 -8.74 9.40
N LEU A 29 -0.74 -9.41 8.59
CA LEU A 29 -1.03 -9.67 7.18
C LEU A 29 -2.32 -10.49 7.04
N ALA A 30 -2.46 -11.58 7.79
CA ALA A 30 -3.67 -12.40 7.77
C ALA A 30 -4.91 -11.60 8.23
N SER A 31 -4.78 -10.80 9.29
CA SER A 31 -5.86 -9.94 9.77
C SER A 31 -6.23 -8.84 8.78
N GLY A 32 -5.24 -8.24 8.11
CA GLY A 32 -5.46 -7.24 7.06
C GLY A 32 -6.19 -7.82 5.84
N GLU A 33 -5.86 -9.06 5.47
CA GLU A 33 -6.55 -9.79 4.41
C GLU A 33 -8.02 -10.07 4.78
N LEU A 34 -8.27 -10.53 6.01
CA LEU A 34 -9.64 -10.75 6.51
C LEU A 34 -10.44 -9.43 6.55
N LEU A 35 -9.82 -8.35 7.03
CA LEU A 35 -10.44 -7.03 7.04
C LEU A 35 -10.78 -6.56 5.61
N GLN A 36 -9.93 -6.84 4.63
CA GLN A 36 -10.21 -6.52 3.23
C GLN A 36 -11.48 -7.25 2.74
N PHE A 37 -11.68 -8.52 3.11
CA PHE A 37 -12.91 -9.25 2.75
C PHE A 37 -14.18 -8.61 3.33
N GLU A 38 -14.12 -8.06 4.54
CA GLU A 38 -15.26 -7.34 5.15
C GLU A 38 -15.61 -6.05 4.41
N HIS A 39 -14.66 -5.50 3.65
CA HIS A 39 -14.81 -4.27 2.88
C HIS A 39 -15.03 -4.48 1.38
N ILE A 40 -15.12 -5.72 0.89
CA ILE A 40 -15.46 -6.00 -0.52
C ILE A 40 -16.85 -5.43 -0.82
N SER A 41 -16.95 -4.67 -1.91
CA SER A 41 -18.17 -4.00 -2.39
C SER A 41 -18.85 -3.11 -1.33
N ASN A 42 -18.13 -2.71 -0.29
CA ASN A 42 -18.65 -1.85 0.75
C ASN A 42 -18.40 -0.37 0.41
N LEU A 43 -19.40 0.28 -0.19
CA LEU A 43 -19.32 1.70 -0.60
C LEU A 43 -19.20 2.68 0.60
N SER A 44 -19.30 2.20 1.84
CA SER A 44 -19.10 2.98 3.07
C SER A 44 -17.68 2.87 3.62
N THR A 45 -16.77 2.18 2.91
CA THR A 45 -15.37 2.09 3.29
C THR A 45 -14.73 3.48 3.37
N THR A 46 -14.11 3.77 4.50
CA THR A 46 -13.45 5.06 4.75
C THR A 46 -11.95 5.02 4.43
N PRO A 47 -11.28 6.18 4.28
CA PRO A 47 -9.82 6.21 4.16
C PRO A 47 -9.11 5.51 5.34
N GLU A 48 -9.65 5.62 6.56
CA GLU A 48 -9.10 4.96 7.75
C GLU A 48 -9.19 3.44 7.65
N ASN A 49 -10.33 2.89 7.14
CA ASN A 49 -10.47 1.46 6.87
C ASN A 49 -9.45 1.00 5.83
N TYR A 50 -9.32 1.76 4.74
CA TYR A 50 -8.33 1.49 3.69
C TYR A 50 -6.90 1.42 4.26
N TYR A 51 -6.48 2.45 5.03
CA TYR A 51 -5.14 2.43 5.62
C TYR A 51 -4.96 1.31 6.65
N SER A 52 -6.00 0.92 7.39
CA SER A 52 -5.93 -0.23 8.30
C SER A 52 -5.67 -1.54 7.54
N ILE A 53 -6.30 -1.72 6.38
CA ILE A 53 -6.06 -2.86 5.49
C ILE A 53 -4.62 -2.81 4.95
N VAL A 54 -4.20 -1.67 4.41
CA VAL A 54 -2.86 -1.48 3.83
C VAL A 54 -1.76 -1.69 4.87
N ASP A 55 -1.93 -1.14 6.08
CA ASP A 55 -0.96 -1.27 7.17
C ASP A 55 -0.83 -2.72 7.63
N GLY A 56 -1.92 -3.46 7.72
CA GLY A 56 -1.89 -4.89 8.04
C GLY A 56 -1.26 -5.71 6.92
N LYS A 57 -1.81 -5.61 5.72
CA LYS A 57 -1.50 -6.49 4.60
C LYS A 57 -0.14 -6.23 3.94
N THR A 58 0.24 -4.95 3.80
CA THR A 58 1.41 -4.53 3.00
C THR A 58 2.44 -3.76 3.82
N ALA A 59 2.10 -2.58 4.35
CA ALA A 59 3.08 -1.69 4.95
C ALA A 59 3.75 -2.28 6.20
N GLY A 60 3.01 -3.06 7.00
CA GLY A 60 3.55 -3.76 8.17
C GLY A 60 4.64 -4.78 7.81
N VAL A 61 4.58 -5.39 6.62
CA VAL A 61 5.62 -6.31 6.14
C VAL A 61 6.91 -5.54 5.83
N PHE A 62 6.82 -4.40 5.15
CA PHE A 62 7.96 -3.50 4.90
C PHE A 62 8.57 -3.00 6.22
N ALA A 63 7.73 -2.57 7.15
CA ALA A 63 8.16 -2.12 8.48
C ALA A 63 8.89 -3.20 9.28
N SER A 64 8.35 -4.43 9.26
CA SER A 64 8.97 -5.58 9.92
C SER A 64 10.33 -5.89 9.31
N ALA A 65 10.45 -5.91 7.99
CA ALA A 65 11.70 -6.17 7.30
C ALA A 65 12.78 -5.12 7.68
N CYS A 66 12.44 -3.82 7.62
CA CYS A 66 13.36 -2.73 7.94
C CYS A 66 13.77 -2.73 9.42
N SER A 67 12.81 -2.92 10.34
CA SER A 67 13.10 -2.94 11.77
C SER A 67 13.88 -4.17 12.20
N CYS A 68 13.61 -5.36 11.63
CA CYS A 68 14.38 -6.56 11.88
C CYS A 68 15.84 -6.40 11.41
N ALA A 69 16.06 -5.79 10.24
CA ALA A 69 17.42 -5.50 9.77
C ALA A 69 18.17 -4.59 10.75
N GLY A 70 17.52 -3.56 11.29
CA GLY A 70 18.09 -2.69 12.33
C GLY A 70 18.45 -3.44 13.62
N ILE A 71 17.57 -4.34 14.07
CA ILE A 71 17.80 -5.18 15.26
C ILE A 71 19.02 -6.10 15.04
N ILE A 72 19.06 -6.81 13.91
CA ILE A 72 20.14 -7.73 13.56
C ILE A 72 21.50 -7.00 13.44
N ALA A 73 21.48 -5.75 12.96
CA ALA A 73 22.65 -4.90 12.88
C ALA A 73 23.08 -4.29 14.24
N GLY A 74 22.35 -4.51 15.32
CA GLY A 74 22.66 -3.95 16.66
C GLY A 74 22.42 -2.44 16.76
N ALA A 75 21.51 -1.89 15.95
CA ALA A 75 21.17 -0.48 16.01
C ALA A 75 20.45 -0.12 17.32
N ASN A 76 20.54 1.15 17.73
CA ASN A 76 19.80 1.65 18.89
C ASN A 76 18.27 1.75 18.57
N SER A 77 17.48 1.93 19.63
CA SER A 77 16.01 1.98 19.54
C SER A 77 15.48 3.03 18.58
N ASP A 78 16.12 4.20 18.51
CA ASP A 78 15.67 5.32 17.70
C ASP A 78 15.87 5.03 16.21
N VAL A 79 17.02 4.44 15.86
CA VAL A 79 17.31 3.99 14.49
C VAL A 79 16.37 2.85 14.09
N ILE A 80 16.13 1.86 14.98
CA ILE A 80 15.19 0.77 14.71
C ILE A 80 13.78 1.32 14.45
N LYS A 81 13.33 2.29 15.26
CA LYS A 81 12.02 2.91 15.09
C LYS A 81 11.94 3.74 13.81
N SER A 82 13.01 4.44 13.46
CA SER A 82 13.11 5.20 12.21
C SER A 82 13.03 4.28 10.99
N LEU A 83 13.72 3.16 11.00
CA LEU A 83 13.64 2.12 9.97
C LEU A 83 12.24 1.51 9.86
N GLU A 84 11.59 1.24 10.99
CA GLU A 84 10.20 0.77 11.02
C GLU A 84 9.25 1.78 10.35
N ASN A 85 9.37 3.06 10.70
CA ASN A 85 8.56 4.13 10.11
C ASN A 85 8.85 4.32 8.61
N PHE A 86 10.13 4.24 8.20
CA PHE A 86 10.49 4.21 6.78
C PHE A 86 9.74 3.10 6.04
N GLY A 87 9.71 1.89 6.60
CA GLY A 87 9.02 0.75 6.01
C GLY A 87 7.50 0.97 5.90
N ILE A 88 6.86 1.56 6.94
CA ILE A 88 5.43 1.91 6.90
C ILE A 88 5.13 2.88 5.76
N GLU A 89 5.85 3.99 5.69
CA GLU A 89 5.62 5.02 4.69
C GLU A 89 5.88 4.51 3.27
N LEU A 90 6.97 3.76 3.07
CA LEU A 90 7.29 3.14 1.79
C LEU A 90 6.22 2.12 1.37
N GLY A 91 5.75 1.28 2.30
CA GLY A 91 4.74 0.27 2.01
C GLY A 91 3.37 0.86 1.68
N ARG A 92 2.99 1.97 2.33
CA ARG A 92 1.78 2.74 1.98
C ARG A 92 1.89 3.35 0.58
N ALA A 93 3.03 3.99 0.26
CA ALA A 93 3.28 4.52 -1.09
C ALA A 93 3.23 3.41 -2.14
N PHE A 94 3.85 2.26 -1.86
CA PHE A 94 3.86 1.10 -2.75
C PHE A 94 2.45 0.62 -3.09
N GLN A 95 1.56 0.50 -2.07
CA GLN A 95 0.19 0.06 -2.29
C GLN A 95 -0.62 1.10 -3.08
N LEU A 96 -0.49 2.40 -2.74
CA LEU A 96 -1.17 3.47 -3.47
C LEU A 96 -0.77 3.51 -4.95
N VAL A 97 0.50 3.24 -5.27
CA VAL A 97 0.97 3.13 -6.66
C VAL A 97 0.35 1.91 -7.35
N ASP A 98 0.30 0.76 -6.67
CA ASP A 98 -0.29 -0.47 -7.23
C ASP A 98 -1.78 -0.28 -7.55
N ASP A 99 -2.55 0.29 -6.62
CA ASP A 99 -3.97 0.61 -6.79
C ASP A 99 -4.21 1.63 -7.92
N LEU A 100 -3.34 2.63 -8.04
CA LEU A 100 -3.43 3.62 -9.11
C LEU A 100 -3.10 3.02 -10.48
N LEU A 101 -2.10 2.13 -10.55
CA LEU A 101 -1.74 1.41 -11.75
C LEU A 101 -2.83 0.46 -12.24
N ASP A 102 -3.57 -0.18 -11.32
CA ASP A 102 -4.73 -1.02 -11.68
C ASP A 102 -5.79 -0.21 -12.44
N LEU A 103 -5.97 1.08 -12.08
CA LEU A 103 -6.93 1.97 -12.71
C LEU A 103 -6.38 2.72 -13.94
N THR A 104 -5.07 2.98 -14.03
CA THR A 104 -4.46 3.83 -15.06
C THR A 104 -3.50 3.08 -15.99
N GLY A 105 -3.05 1.89 -15.59
CA GLY A 105 -2.04 1.11 -16.30
C GLY A 105 -2.43 0.76 -17.73
N ASP A 106 -1.41 0.64 -18.60
CA ASP A 106 -1.58 0.18 -19.97
C ASP A 106 -1.57 -1.36 -20.02
N THR A 107 -2.44 -1.93 -20.86
CA THR A 107 -2.50 -3.38 -21.13
C THR A 107 -1.20 -3.97 -21.69
N SER A 108 -0.25 -3.12 -22.12
CA SER A 108 1.09 -3.55 -22.55
C SER A 108 1.90 -4.29 -21.46
N MET A 109 1.51 -4.16 -20.20
CA MET A 109 2.16 -4.85 -19.06
C MET A 109 1.59 -6.25 -18.75
N GLY A 110 0.65 -6.75 -19.57
CA GLY A 110 0.11 -8.11 -19.47
C GLY A 110 -0.84 -8.37 -18.30
N LYS A 111 -1.20 -7.33 -17.52
CA LYS A 111 -2.26 -7.41 -16.50
C LYS A 111 -3.56 -6.84 -17.07
N PRO A 112 -4.72 -7.49 -16.84
CA PRO A 112 -6.02 -6.87 -17.15
C PRO A 112 -6.19 -5.62 -16.28
N LYS A 113 -6.81 -4.57 -16.84
CA LYS A 113 -7.14 -3.35 -16.10
C LYS A 113 -8.30 -3.59 -15.16
N GLY A 114 -8.30 -2.91 -14.01
CA GLY A 114 -9.43 -2.90 -13.10
C GLY A 114 -9.67 -4.21 -12.38
N THR A 115 -8.63 -5.03 -12.18
CA THR A 115 -8.74 -6.27 -11.40
C THR A 115 -9.31 -6.01 -10.02
N ASP A 116 -8.87 -4.95 -9.34
CA ASP A 116 -9.36 -4.58 -8.02
C ASP A 116 -10.85 -4.17 -8.06
N VAL A 117 -11.28 -3.50 -9.12
CA VAL A 117 -12.70 -3.14 -9.31
C VAL A 117 -13.54 -4.38 -9.55
N HIS A 118 -13.08 -5.32 -10.38
CA HIS A 118 -13.76 -6.61 -10.61
C HIS A 118 -13.90 -7.44 -9.33
N GLU A 119 -12.90 -7.36 -8.46
CA GLU A 119 -12.91 -8.03 -7.15
C GLU A 119 -13.71 -7.26 -6.09
N GLY A 120 -14.28 -6.11 -6.44
CA GLY A 120 -15.04 -5.28 -5.52
C GLY A 120 -14.21 -4.58 -4.44
N LYS A 121 -12.89 -4.48 -4.62
CA LYS A 121 -12.02 -3.79 -3.67
C LYS A 121 -12.25 -2.28 -3.73
N MET A 122 -12.44 -1.68 -2.57
CA MET A 122 -12.57 -0.24 -2.40
C MET A 122 -11.19 0.38 -2.22
N THR A 123 -10.54 0.73 -3.34
CA THR A 123 -9.24 1.41 -3.34
C THR A 123 -9.38 2.91 -3.09
N LEU A 124 -8.31 3.57 -2.69
CA LEU A 124 -8.37 4.97 -2.26
C LEU A 124 -8.89 5.94 -3.35
N PRO A 125 -8.58 5.79 -4.66
CA PRO A 125 -9.21 6.61 -5.69
C PRO A 125 -10.74 6.51 -5.71
N LEU A 126 -11.29 5.31 -5.50
CA LEU A 126 -12.74 5.07 -5.45
C LEU A 126 -13.36 5.72 -4.21
N ILE A 127 -12.74 5.50 -3.04
CA ILE A 127 -13.17 6.08 -1.76
C ILE A 127 -13.19 7.61 -1.84
N HIS A 128 -12.12 8.22 -2.36
CA HIS A 128 -12.05 9.68 -2.54
C HIS A 128 -13.14 10.19 -3.48
N SER A 129 -13.39 9.50 -4.60
CA SER A 129 -14.46 9.88 -5.53
C SER A 129 -15.82 9.90 -4.86
N PHE A 130 -16.12 8.92 -3.98
CA PHE A 130 -17.35 8.90 -3.20
C PHE A 130 -17.48 10.08 -2.22
N THR A 131 -16.35 10.63 -1.78
CA THR A 131 -16.35 11.81 -0.89
C THR A 131 -16.61 13.10 -1.66
N ILE A 132 -16.10 13.19 -2.90
CA ILE A 132 -16.17 14.42 -3.72
C ILE A 132 -17.43 14.50 -4.56
N LEU A 133 -17.88 13.37 -5.13
CA LEU A 133 -19.06 13.35 -5.99
C LEU A 133 -20.34 13.40 -5.17
N HIS A 134 -21.36 14.11 -5.68
CA HIS A 134 -22.66 14.29 -5.04
C HIS A 134 -23.80 14.07 -6.02
N GLY A 135 -25.03 13.83 -5.50
CA GLY A 135 -26.24 13.67 -6.30
C GLY A 135 -26.11 12.56 -7.36
N ILE A 136 -26.50 12.86 -8.58
CA ILE A 136 -26.55 11.91 -9.70
C ILE A 136 -25.20 11.22 -9.97
N GLU A 137 -24.10 11.95 -9.88
CA GLU A 137 -22.77 11.38 -10.17
C GLU A 137 -22.31 10.37 -9.11
N ARG A 138 -22.65 10.62 -7.86
CA ARG A 138 -22.40 9.66 -6.79
C ARG A 138 -23.26 8.41 -6.94
N GLU A 139 -24.52 8.57 -7.34
CA GLU A 139 -25.44 7.45 -7.63
C GLU A 139 -24.94 6.63 -8.84
N GLN A 140 -24.48 7.30 -9.89
CA GLN A 140 -23.85 6.64 -11.05
C GLN A 140 -22.61 5.85 -10.65
N LEU A 141 -21.72 6.43 -9.83
CA LEU A 141 -20.52 5.73 -9.35
C LEU A 141 -20.92 4.49 -8.53
N ALA A 142 -21.92 4.61 -7.65
CA ALA A 142 -22.42 3.49 -6.86
C ALA A 142 -22.99 2.37 -7.75
N ASP A 143 -23.79 2.73 -8.76
CA ASP A 143 -24.35 1.76 -9.70
C ASP A 143 -23.25 1.08 -10.52
N ILE A 144 -22.25 1.83 -11.01
CA ILE A 144 -21.11 1.25 -11.73
C ILE A 144 -20.38 0.22 -10.87
N LEU A 145 -20.07 0.54 -9.61
CA LEU A 145 -19.30 -0.36 -8.74
C LEU A 145 -20.10 -1.59 -8.31
N ASN A 146 -21.41 -1.47 -8.12
CA ASN A 146 -22.27 -2.60 -7.79
C ASN A 146 -22.53 -3.54 -8.98
N ASN A 147 -22.43 -3.02 -10.21
CA ASN A 147 -22.74 -3.74 -11.45
C ASN A 147 -21.60 -3.56 -12.46
N PHE A 148 -20.35 -3.70 -12.00
CA PHE A 148 -19.19 -3.44 -12.84
C PHE A 148 -19.04 -4.48 -13.95
N SER A 149 -18.75 -3.98 -15.16
CA SER A 149 -18.40 -4.74 -16.35
C SER A 149 -17.46 -3.91 -17.23
N ASP A 150 -16.69 -4.56 -18.09
CA ASP A 150 -15.64 -3.90 -18.90
C ASP A 150 -16.17 -2.78 -19.80
N ASP A 151 -17.39 -2.88 -20.29
CA ASP A 151 -18.06 -1.86 -21.10
C ASP A 151 -18.34 -0.56 -20.30
N ARG A 152 -18.39 -0.64 -18.95
CA ARG A 152 -18.56 0.51 -18.06
C ARG A 152 -17.24 1.18 -17.66
N TRP A 153 -16.12 0.66 -18.10
CA TRP A 153 -14.79 1.19 -17.77
C TRP A 153 -14.63 2.68 -18.05
N GLN A 154 -15.11 3.12 -19.22
CA GLN A 154 -15.01 4.52 -19.63
C GLN A 154 -15.88 5.44 -18.76
N GLU A 155 -17.04 4.98 -18.30
CA GLU A 155 -17.89 5.72 -17.37
C GLU A 155 -17.18 5.89 -16.02
N LEU A 156 -16.65 4.80 -15.47
CA LEU A 156 -15.88 4.81 -14.21
C LEU A 156 -14.73 5.79 -14.28
N THR A 157 -13.84 5.64 -15.27
CA THR A 157 -12.65 6.49 -15.38
C THR A 157 -13.00 7.97 -15.57
N THR A 158 -14.08 8.29 -16.27
CA THR A 158 -14.58 9.66 -16.43
C THR A 158 -14.95 10.28 -15.07
N LEU A 159 -15.64 9.54 -14.21
CA LEU A 159 -16.00 9.99 -12.85
C LEU A 159 -14.77 10.16 -11.95
N LEU A 160 -13.80 9.23 -12.04
CA LEU A 160 -12.55 9.31 -11.29
C LEU A 160 -11.69 10.52 -11.69
N VAL A 161 -11.63 10.82 -12.99
CA VAL A 161 -10.96 12.05 -13.50
C VAL A 161 -11.69 13.30 -13.02
N LYS A 162 -13.03 13.31 -13.13
CA LYS A 162 -13.87 14.45 -12.72
C LYS A 162 -13.72 14.78 -11.23
N SER A 163 -13.64 13.77 -10.38
CA SER A 163 -13.45 13.94 -8.93
C SER A 163 -12.02 14.37 -8.54
N GLY A 164 -11.07 14.37 -9.48
CA GLY A 164 -9.66 14.63 -9.21
C GLY A 164 -8.96 13.55 -8.39
N SER A 165 -9.54 12.34 -8.31
CA SER A 165 -9.06 11.29 -7.41
C SER A 165 -7.68 10.77 -7.77
N PHE A 166 -7.32 10.74 -9.06
CA PHE A 166 -5.99 10.34 -9.48
C PHE A 166 -4.91 11.30 -8.99
N GLU A 167 -5.14 12.60 -9.13
CA GLU A 167 -4.18 13.63 -8.67
C GLU A 167 -4.09 13.66 -7.14
N TYR A 168 -5.20 13.46 -6.44
CA TYR A 168 -5.21 13.32 -4.98
C TYR A 168 -4.33 12.16 -4.52
N VAL A 169 -4.47 10.98 -5.13
CA VAL A 169 -3.67 9.81 -4.75
C VAL A 169 -2.20 10.00 -5.12
N LYS A 170 -1.88 10.59 -6.29
CA LYS A 170 -0.49 10.93 -6.65
C LYS A 170 0.16 11.85 -5.61
N GLN A 171 -0.57 12.85 -5.12
CA GLN A 171 -0.05 13.74 -4.07
C GLN A 171 0.20 12.98 -2.76
N LEU A 172 -0.67 12.03 -2.39
CA LEU A 172 -0.47 11.18 -1.22
C LEU A 172 0.77 10.29 -1.36
N ILE A 173 0.99 9.70 -2.55
CA ILE A 173 2.20 8.91 -2.84
C ILE A 173 3.45 9.75 -2.58
N MET A 174 3.52 10.98 -3.14
CA MET A 174 4.65 11.90 -2.91
C MET A 174 4.84 12.19 -1.41
N ASN A 175 3.76 12.50 -0.70
CA ASN A 175 3.82 12.79 0.73
C ASN A 175 4.34 11.58 1.57
N HIS A 176 3.95 10.36 1.20
CA HIS A 176 4.46 9.14 1.85
C HIS A 176 5.93 8.92 1.56
N ILE A 177 6.38 9.14 0.31
CA ILE A 177 7.80 9.03 -0.06
C ILE A 177 8.63 10.08 0.68
N ASP A 178 8.19 11.34 0.74
CA ASP A 178 8.89 12.39 1.47
C ASP A 178 9.05 12.04 2.96
N ARG A 179 7.98 11.53 3.60
CA ARG A 179 8.06 11.06 4.99
C ARG A 179 9.00 9.87 5.14
N ALA A 180 8.97 8.92 4.20
CA ALA A 180 9.91 7.80 4.21
C ALA A 180 11.36 8.30 4.14
N LEU A 181 11.68 9.21 3.23
CA LEU A 181 13.02 9.78 3.10
C LEU A 181 13.48 10.49 4.38
N ASN A 182 12.61 11.26 5.04
CA ASN A 182 12.91 11.93 6.31
C ASN A 182 13.27 10.93 7.42
N HIS A 183 12.65 9.76 7.43
CA HIS A 183 13.00 8.70 8.39
C HIS A 183 14.40 8.12 8.19
N LEU A 184 15.06 8.35 7.05
CA LEU A 184 16.43 7.92 6.82
C LEU A 184 17.47 8.89 7.40
N ASP A 185 17.07 10.08 7.85
CA ASP A 185 18.02 11.11 8.33
C ASP A 185 18.84 10.69 9.55
N LEU A 186 18.30 9.83 10.39
CA LEU A 186 19.02 9.27 11.55
C LEU A 186 20.10 8.25 11.16
N LEU A 187 20.10 7.74 9.94
CA LEU A 187 21.10 6.79 9.49
C LEU A 187 22.39 7.52 9.05
N PRO A 188 23.58 6.93 9.31
CA PRO A 188 24.83 7.50 8.80
C PRO A 188 24.86 7.49 7.27
N GLU A 189 25.56 8.48 6.71
CA GLU A 189 25.76 8.53 5.26
C GLU A 189 26.50 7.28 4.76
N SER A 190 25.93 6.61 3.79
CA SER A 190 26.47 5.36 3.24
C SER A 190 25.82 5.02 1.89
N ASN A 191 26.47 4.16 1.12
CA ASN A 191 25.88 3.63 -0.11
C ASN A 191 24.54 2.91 0.14
N ALA A 192 24.40 2.22 1.27
CA ALA A 192 23.16 1.56 1.65
C ALA A 192 22.03 2.57 1.90
N LYS A 193 22.27 3.67 2.61
CA LYS A 193 21.31 4.75 2.79
C LYS A 193 20.90 5.36 1.45
N ASN A 194 21.84 5.62 0.54
CA ASN A 194 21.55 6.13 -0.79
C ASN A 194 20.69 5.15 -1.60
N LEU A 195 21.01 3.86 -1.54
CA LEU A 195 20.18 2.84 -2.20
C LEU A 195 18.75 2.79 -1.65
N MET A 196 18.56 2.94 -0.33
CA MET A 196 17.22 3.01 0.26
C MET A 196 16.44 4.24 -0.24
N LYS A 197 17.11 5.40 -0.37
CA LYS A 197 16.52 6.61 -0.98
C LYS A 197 16.12 6.36 -2.43
N ASP A 198 17.01 5.75 -3.21
CA ASP A 198 16.75 5.44 -4.63
C ASP A 198 15.58 4.47 -4.80
N ILE A 199 15.47 3.45 -3.93
CA ILE A 199 14.33 2.51 -3.92
C ILE A 199 13.02 3.24 -3.62
N ALA A 200 13.01 4.14 -2.64
CA ALA A 200 11.82 4.91 -2.31
C ALA A 200 11.37 5.80 -3.48
N ILE A 201 12.31 6.54 -4.08
CA ILE A 201 12.03 7.39 -5.25
C ILE A 201 11.61 6.56 -6.47
N ALA A 202 12.25 5.41 -6.72
CA ALA A 202 11.90 4.53 -7.82
C ALA A 202 10.49 3.91 -7.64
N SER A 203 10.06 3.68 -6.40
CA SER A 203 8.71 3.18 -6.11
C SER A 203 7.61 4.15 -6.55
N GLN A 204 7.85 5.46 -6.48
CA GLN A 204 6.96 6.51 -6.99
C GLN A 204 6.87 6.49 -8.53
N ASN A 205 7.97 6.16 -9.21
CA ASN A 205 8.11 6.26 -10.66
C ASN A 205 7.82 4.93 -11.40
N ARG A 206 7.23 3.94 -10.73
CA ARG A 206 6.73 2.74 -11.39
C ARG A 206 5.69 3.20 -12.40
N ARG A 207 6.02 3.12 -13.69
CA ARG A 207 5.30 3.70 -14.85
C ARG A 207 3.79 3.87 -14.60
N LEU A 208 3.45 5.08 -14.15
CA LEU A 208 2.08 5.62 -14.11
C LEU A 208 1.70 6.12 -15.49
#